data_82f30f2b66f541bf970634d1953f90a6
#
_entry.id   82f30f2b66f541bf970634d1953f90a6
#
_cell.length_a   1.000
_cell.length_b   1.000
_cell.length_c   1.000
_cell.angle_alpha   90.00
_cell.angle_beta   90.00
_cell.angle_gamma   90.00
#
_symmetry.space_group_name_H-M   'P 1'
#
loop_
_entity.id
_entity.type
_entity.pdbx_description
1 polymer ?
#
loop_
_entity_poly.entity_id
_entity_poly.type
_entity_poly.pdbx_seq_one_letter_code
_entity_poly.pdbx_strand_id
1 'polypeptide(L)' 'MNLKDLVEFIAKTLVQDPNQVEVELIEERNSVTVELHVGQEDMGRVIGKSGRIANAIRTLVRVAALRTGKRASLEIV' A
#
# COMPACT_ATOMS: atom_id res chain seq x y z
N MET A 1 2.64 -12.75 7.27
CA MET A 1 2.96 -11.61 6.37
C MET A 1 2.57 -10.33 7.07
N ASN A 2 3.48 -9.40 7.18
CA ASN A 2 3.18 -8.12 7.80
C ASN A 2 2.66 -7.12 6.75
N LEU A 3 2.21 -5.95 7.19
CA LEU A 3 1.64 -4.94 6.30
C LEU A 3 2.59 -4.51 5.20
N LYS A 4 3.86 -4.33 5.54
CA LYS A 4 4.84 -3.91 4.56
C LYS A 4 4.98 -4.95 3.45
N ASP A 5 5.12 -6.21 3.83
CA ASP A 5 5.26 -7.31 2.87
C ASP A 5 4.01 -7.46 2.02
N LEU A 6 2.84 -7.29 2.61
CA LEU A 6 1.58 -7.38 1.88
C LEU A 6 1.49 -6.32 0.79
N VAL A 7 1.72 -5.07 1.14
CA VAL A 7 1.63 -3.97 0.18
C VAL A 7 2.72 -4.08 -0.87
N GLU A 8 3.93 -4.46 -0.46
CA GLU A 8 5.04 -4.67 -1.38
C GLU A 8 4.72 -5.77 -2.40
N PHE A 9 4.17 -6.88 -1.94
CA PHE A 9 3.78 -7.98 -2.81
C PHE A 9 2.73 -7.53 -3.82
N ILE A 10 1.70 -6.83 -3.36
CA ILE A 10 0.64 -6.36 -4.24
C ILE A 10 1.19 -5.40 -5.29
N ALA A 11 1.96 -4.41 -4.85
CA ALA A 11 2.51 -3.40 -5.76
C ALA A 11 3.44 -4.03 -6.79
N LYS A 12 4.32 -4.92 -6.36
CA LYS A 12 5.25 -5.58 -7.30
C LYS A 12 4.54 -6.46 -8.31
N THR A 13 3.36 -6.96 -7.97
CA THR A 13 2.55 -7.74 -8.90
C THR A 13 1.93 -6.86 -9.98
N LEU A 14 1.63 -5.62 -9.66
CA LEU A 14 0.91 -4.69 -10.54
C LEU A 14 1.83 -3.89 -11.46
N VAL A 15 3.03 -3.56 -11.01
CA VAL A 15 3.90 -2.63 -11.73
C VAL A 15 4.76 -3.32 -12.76
N GLN A 16 5.26 -2.53 -13.73
CA GLN A 16 6.24 -3.01 -14.69
C GLN A 16 7.66 -2.97 -14.13
N ASP A 17 7.95 -2.01 -13.25
CA ASP A 17 9.28 -1.87 -12.66
C ASP A 17 9.24 -2.11 -11.16
N PRO A 18 9.33 -3.39 -10.73
CA PRO A 18 9.28 -3.70 -9.32
C PRO A 18 10.47 -3.18 -8.52
N ASN A 19 11.56 -2.83 -9.19
CA ASN A 19 12.73 -2.29 -8.49
C ASN A 19 12.49 -0.89 -7.93
N GLN A 20 11.45 -0.20 -8.40
CA GLN A 20 11.09 1.11 -7.88
C GLN A 20 10.00 1.07 -6.82
N VAL A 21 9.57 -0.11 -6.43
CA VAL A 21 8.58 -0.24 -5.36
C VAL A 21 9.29 -0.14 -4.03
N GLU A 22 8.86 0.80 -3.21
CA GLU A 22 9.31 0.95 -1.83
C GLU A 22 8.11 1.14 -0.94
N VAL A 23 8.13 0.50 0.20
CA VAL A 23 7.04 0.63 1.18
C VAL A 23 7.65 1.03 2.51
N GLU A 24 7.12 2.08 3.10
CA GLU A 24 7.50 2.53 4.43
C GLU A 24 6.30 2.49 5.34
N LEU A 25 6.53 2.08 6.58
CA LEU A 25 5.51 2.12 7.61
C LEU A 25 5.86 3.23 8.59
N ILE A 26 4.90 4.12 8.80
CA ILE A 26 5.00 5.13 9.83
C ILE A 26 4.06 4.72 10.94
N GLU A 27 4.61 4.15 12.00
CA GLU A 27 3.82 3.62 13.09
C GLU A 27 3.71 4.61 14.23
N GLU A 28 2.49 4.78 14.70
CA GLU A 28 2.20 5.56 15.88
C GLU A 28 1.47 4.65 16.86
N ARG A 29 1.08 5.20 18.00
CA ARG A 29 0.54 4.38 19.08
C ARG A 29 -0.67 3.53 18.66
N ASN A 30 -1.61 4.16 17.97
CA ASN A 30 -2.86 3.49 17.59
C ASN A 30 -3.09 3.47 16.08
N SER A 31 -2.09 3.89 15.30
CA SER A 31 -2.26 3.99 13.86
C SER A 31 -0.98 3.63 13.13
N VAL A 32 -1.14 3.27 11.87
CA VAL A 32 -0.01 3.05 10.97
C VAL A 32 -0.35 3.66 9.62
N THR A 33 0.59 4.42 9.06
CA THR A 33 0.47 4.93 7.70
C THR A 33 1.42 4.12 6.83
N VAL A 34 0.86 3.54 5.79
CA VAL A 34 1.66 2.80 4.81
C VAL A 34 1.91 3.73 3.63
N GLU A 35 3.16 4.07 3.40
CA GLU A 35 3.54 4.89 2.25
C GLU A 35 4.06 3.97 1.15
N LEU A 36 3.39 3.98 0.03
CA LEU A 36 3.78 3.19 -1.13
C LEU A 36 4.38 4.10 -2.19
N HIS A 37 5.63 3.81 -2.55
CA HIS A 37 6.34 4.50 -3.62
C HIS A 37 6.46 3.57 -4.81
N VAL A 38 6.12 4.06 -5.98
CA VAL A 38 6.30 3.33 -7.23
C VAL A 38 6.92 4.27 -8.27
N GLY A 39 7.41 3.70 -9.35
CA GLY A 39 7.89 4.51 -10.46
C GLY A 39 6.76 5.36 -11.02
N GLN A 40 7.11 6.56 -11.50
CA GLN A 40 6.11 7.50 -12.00
C GLN A 40 5.25 6.88 -13.11
N GLU A 41 5.86 6.08 -13.97
CA GLU A 41 5.15 5.42 -15.06
C GLU A 41 4.17 4.34 -14.58
N ASP A 42 4.37 3.85 -13.38
CA ASP A 42 3.51 2.81 -12.81
C ASP A 42 2.41 3.33 -11.91
N MET A 43 2.38 4.64 -11.69
CA MET A 43 1.38 5.27 -10.81
C MET A 43 -0.05 4.91 -11.20
N GLY A 44 -0.36 4.95 -12.49
CA GLY A 44 -1.69 4.61 -12.98
C GLY A 44 -2.08 3.17 -12.72
N ARG A 45 -1.09 2.26 -12.66
CA ARG A 45 -1.34 0.84 -12.42
C ARG A 45 -1.73 0.55 -10.97
N VAL A 46 -1.22 1.32 -10.04
CA VAL A 46 -1.54 1.11 -8.63
C VAL A 46 -2.74 1.93 -8.18
N ILE A 47 -3.07 3.00 -8.90
CA ILE A 47 -4.26 3.78 -8.61
C ILE A 47 -5.48 3.17 -9.29
N GLY A 48 -5.35 2.84 -10.56
CA GLY A 48 -6.43 2.26 -11.35
C GLY A 48 -7.46 3.30 -11.77
N LYS A 49 -8.39 2.88 -12.61
CA LYS A 49 -9.44 3.75 -13.09
C LYS A 49 -10.32 4.19 -11.93
N SER A 50 -10.47 5.50 -11.78
CA SER A 50 -11.29 6.08 -10.71
C SER A 50 -10.82 5.69 -9.31
N GLY A 51 -9.54 5.33 -9.17
CA GLY A 51 -8.96 4.97 -7.89
C GLY A 51 -9.33 3.57 -7.39
N ARG A 52 -9.89 2.73 -8.24
CA ARG A 52 -10.40 1.40 -7.81
C ARG A 52 -9.33 0.50 -7.22
N ILE A 53 -8.15 0.49 -7.82
CA ILE A 53 -7.08 -0.38 -7.33
C ILE A 53 -6.54 0.14 -6.00
N ALA A 54 -6.29 1.45 -5.93
CA ALA A 54 -5.83 2.06 -4.69
C ALA A 54 -6.83 1.84 -3.56
N ASN A 55 -8.13 1.97 -3.85
CA ASN A 55 -9.16 1.73 -2.84
C ASN A 55 -9.20 0.28 -2.38
N ALA A 56 -8.98 -0.66 -3.29
CA ALA A 56 -8.92 -2.07 -2.94
C ALA A 56 -7.71 -2.37 -2.05
N ILE A 57 -6.55 -1.82 -2.37
CA ILE A 57 -5.37 -1.97 -1.54
C ILE A 57 -5.61 -1.37 -0.16
N ARG A 58 -6.23 -0.19 -0.12
CA ARG A 58 -6.54 0.48 1.13
C ARG A 58 -7.46 -0.37 2.01
N THR A 59 -8.44 -1.02 1.41
CA THR A 59 -9.35 -1.90 2.14
C THR A 59 -8.59 -3.09 2.74
N LEU A 60 -7.71 -3.71 1.96
CA LEU A 60 -6.91 -4.83 2.44
C LEU A 60 -5.98 -4.41 3.58
N VAL A 61 -5.38 -3.24 3.48
CA VAL A 61 -4.52 -2.69 4.51
C VAL A 61 -5.29 -2.47 5.80
N ARG A 62 -6.50 -1.92 5.69
CA ARG A 62 -7.35 -1.68 6.86
C ARG A 62 -7.74 -2.98 7.55
N VAL A 63 -8.13 -3.98 6.77
CA VAL A 63 -8.52 -5.28 7.32
C VAL A 63 -7.33 -5.93 8.04
N ALA A 64 -6.15 -5.91 7.41
CA ALA A 64 -4.97 -6.48 8.03
C ALA A 64 -4.58 -5.77 9.32
N ALA A 65 -4.71 -4.44 9.35
CA ALA A 65 -4.37 -3.66 10.53
C ALA A 65 -5.34 -3.88 11.69
N LEU A 66 -6.61 -4.13 11.39
CA LEU A 66 -7.59 -4.41 12.43
C LEU A 66 -7.21 -5.60 13.29
N ARG A 67 -6.50 -6.56 12.73
CA ARG A 67 -6.04 -7.73 13.48
C ARG A 67 -5.05 -7.38 14.57
N THR A 68 -4.37 -6.26 14.45
CA THR A 68 -3.41 -5.78 15.43
C THR A 68 -3.97 -4.64 16.27
N GLY A 69 -5.24 -4.30 16.08
CA GLY A 69 -5.90 -3.24 16.84
C GLY A 69 -5.50 -1.83 16.42
N LYS A 70 -4.91 -1.68 15.25
CA LYS A 70 -4.47 -0.36 14.76
C LYS A 70 -5.34 0.12 13.62
N ARG A 71 -5.43 1.44 13.50
CA ARG A 71 -6.00 2.08 12.32
C ARG A 71 -4.91 2.21 11.27
N ALA A 72 -5.26 1.96 10.02
CA ALA A 72 -4.30 2.06 8.95
C ALA A 72 -4.78 2.98 7.84
N SER A 73 -3.84 3.69 7.26
CA SER A 73 -4.07 4.48 6.07
C SER A 73 -3.00 4.15 5.03
N LEU A 74 -3.32 4.39 3.78
CA LEU A 74 -2.41 4.16 2.66
C LEU A 74 -2.21 5.47 1.92
N GLU A 75 -0.96 5.81 1.69
CA GLU A 75 -0.59 6.94 0.83
C GLU A 75 0.26 6.41 -0.31
N ILE A 76 -0.09 6.82 -1.52
CA ILE A 76 0.67 6.49 -2.72
C ILE A 76 1.38 7.76 -3.16
N VAL A 77 2.70 7.71 -3.15
CA VAL A 77 3.54 8.88 -3.41
C VAL A 77 4.51 8.67 -4.55
#